data_b675e4938c6132bf4f95474de15bd564
#
_entry.id   b675e4938c6132bf4f95474de15bd564
#
_cell.length_a   1.000
_cell.length_b   1.000
_cell.length_c   1.000
_cell.angle_alpha   90.00
_cell.angle_beta   90.00
_cell.angle_gamma   90.00
#
_symmetry.space_group_name_H-M   'P 1'
#
loop_
_entity.id
_entity.type
_entity.pdbx_description
1 polymer ?
#
loop_
_entity_poly.entity_id
_entity_poly.type
_entity_poly.pdbx_seq_one_letter_code
_entity_poly.pdbx_strand_id
1 'polypeptide(L)'
;MDLQDTIRTYRLFSGSYDIVFGPVFHPGRKAAVGIANDRPGQRILEVGVGTGLSLPYFRRDSQVTGIDVSAEMLEKARSRTARLGLAHVAGLHEMDAENLDFADNSFDAVLALYVASVVPNPARFAAEMRRVC
;
A
#
# COMPACT_ATOMS: atom_id res chain seq x y z
N MET A 1 -17.47 -20.15 1.23
CA MET A 1 -16.84 -18.98 0.62
C MET A 1 -15.46 -19.43 0.16
N ASP A 2 -15.24 -19.44 -1.13
CA ASP A 2 -13.99 -19.90 -1.72
C ASP A 2 -12.87 -18.93 -1.37
N LEU A 3 -11.66 -19.44 -1.18
CA LEU A 3 -10.47 -18.63 -0.87
C LEU A 3 -10.26 -17.54 -1.94
N GLN A 4 -10.63 -17.83 -3.19
CA GLN A 4 -10.56 -16.89 -4.31
C GLN A 4 -11.60 -15.77 -4.22
N ASP A 5 -12.76 -16.01 -3.63
CA ASP A 5 -13.78 -14.98 -3.40
C ASP A 5 -13.37 -14.02 -2.28
N THR A 6 -12.50 -14.46 -1.38
CA THR A 6 -11.99 -13.66 -0.26
C THR A 6 -10.80 -12.79 -0.70
N ILE A 7 -10.14 -13.15 -1.79
CA ILE A 7 -9.01 -12.40 -2.38
C ILE A 7 -9.52 -11.65 -3.63
N ARG A 8 -10.59 -10.86 -3.48
CA ARG A 8 -10.95 -9.93 -4.54
C ARG A 8 -9.98 -8.76 -4.53
N THR A 9 -8.85 -9.00 -5.13
CA THR A 9 -7.89 -7.96 -5.46
C THR A 9 -8.42 -7.24 -6.70
N TYR A 10 -8.96 -6.03 -6.53
CA TYR A 10 -9.36 -5.18 -7.65
C TYR A 10 -8.12 -4.52 -8.21
N ARG A 11 -7.77 -4.89 -9.43
CA ARG A 11 -6.71 -4.23 -10.17
C ARG A 11 -7.35 -3.18 -11.07
N LEU A 12 -7.05 -1.92 -10.81
CA LEU A 12 -7.44 -0.82 -11.67
C LEU A 12 -6.22 -0.36 -12.45
N PHE A 13 -6.34 -0.42 -13.77
CA PHE A 13 -5.31 0.09 -14.67
C PHE A 13 -5.58 1.55 -14.99
N SER A 14 -4.57 2.40 -14.81
CA SER A 14 -4.55 3.76 -15.28
C SER A 14 -3.28 3.96 -16.09
N GLY A 15 -3.31 3.62 -17.38
CA GLY A 15 -2.14 3.69 -18.24
C GLY A 15 -1.07 2.66 -17.84
N SER A 16 0.13 3.13 -17.45
CA SER A 16 1.25 2.26 -17.03
C SER A 16 1.29 1.97 -15.53
N TYR A 17 0.22 2.30 -14.77
CA TYR A 17 0.20 2.21 -13.31
C TYR A 17 -0.83 1.21 -12.82
N ASP A 18 -0.49 0.52 -11.75
CA ASP A 18 -1.35 -0.47 -11.11
C ASP A 18 -1.79 0.00 -9.72
N ILE A 19 -3.10 0.01 -9.50
CA ILE A 19 -3.70 0.22 -8.17
C ILE A 19 -4.30 -1.11 -7.73
N VAL A 20 -3.86 -1.62 -6.59
CA VAL A 20 -4.33 -2.89 -6.04
C VAL A 20 -5.14 -2.63 -4.77
N PHE A 21 -6.40 -3.08 -4.79
CA PHE A 21 -7.30 -2.98 -3.64
C PHE A 21 -7.73 -4.37 -3.21
N GLY A 22 -8.06 -4.52 -1.95
CA GLY A 22 -8.78 -5.69 -1.48
C GLY A 22 -8.80 -5.87 0.02
N PRO A 23 -9.83 -6.55 0.57
CA PRO A 23 -9.76 -7.11 1.90
C PRO A 23 -8.82 -8.32 1.82
N VAL A 24 -7.77 -8.33 2.65
CA VAL A 24 -6.74 -9.36 2.54
C VAL A 24 -6.45 -9.96 3.89
N PHE A 25 -6.67 -11.26 4.04
CA PHE A 25 -6.12 -12.06 5.11
C PHE A 25 -4.64 -12.32 4.86
N HIS A 26 -3.92 -12.78 5.87
CA HIS A 26 -2.46 -12.90 5.83
C HIS A 26 -1.88 -13.62 4.57
N PRO A 27 -2.45 -14.73 4.05
CA PRO A 27 -1.97 -15.35 2.80
C PRO A 27 -2.18 -14.47 1.56
N GLY A 28 -3.26 -13.69 1.52
CA GLY A 28 -3.57 -12.79 0.42
C GLY A 28 -2.68 -11.55 0.38
N ARG A 29 -2.13 -11.13 1.51
CA ARG A 29 -1.23 -9.98 1.62
C ARG A 29 0.03 -10.18 0.78
N LYS A 30 0.67 -11.33 0.90
CA LYS A 30 1.85 -11.67 0.11
C LYS A 30 1.54 -11.69 -1.39
N ALA A 31 0.40 -12.27 -1.78
CA ALA A 31 -0.04 -12.30 -3.17
C ALA A 31 -0.32 -10.89 -3.71
N ALA A 32 -0.99 -10.04 -2.93
CA ALA A 32 -1.29 -8.66 -3.32
C ALA A 32 -0.02 -7.82 -3.50
N VAL A 33 0.94 -7.96 -2.60
CA VAL A 33 2.25 -7.31 -2.73
C VAL A 33 2.96 -7.79 -4.00
N GLY A 34 2.94 -9.07 -4.30
CA GLY A 34 3.53 -9.63 -5.51
C GLY A 34 2.92 -9.07 -6.80
N ILE A 35 1.60 -8.81 -6.79
CA ILE A 35 0.92 -8.18 -7.94
C ILE A 35 1.33 -6.72 -8.09
N ALA A 36 1.34 -5.96 -6.99
CA ALA A 36 1.72 -4.55 -7.01
C ALA A 36 3.19 -4.35 -7.33
N ASN A 37 4.04 -5.25 -6.86
CA ASN A 37 5.51 -5.16 -6.96
C ASN A 37 6.07 -6.22 -7.92
N ASP A 38 5.60 -6.22 -9.14
CA ASP A 38 5.96 -7.19 -10.18
C ASP A 38 7.19 -6.80 -11.02
N ARG A 39 7.72 -5.60 -10.83
CA ARG A 39 8.86 -5.05 -11.59
C ARG A 39 9.96 -4.53 -10.67
N PRO A 40 11.22 -4.55 -11.11
CA PRO A 40 12.31 -3.98 -10.32
C PRO A 40 12.26 -2.44 -10.29
N GLY A 41 12.79 -1.86 -9.23
CA GLY A 41 13.00 -0.42 -9.12
C GLY A 41 11.73 0.43 -8.97
N GLN A 42 10.59 -0.17 -8.63
CA GLN A 42 9.33 0.55 -8.50
C GLN A 42 9.29 1.44 -7.25
N ARG A 43 8.63 2.59 -7.39
CA ARG A 43 8.21 3.43 -6.27
C ARG A 43 6.78 3.05 -5.91
N ILE A 44 6.57 2.56 -4.70
CA ILE A 44 5.29 2.00 -4.27
C ILE A 44 4.77 2.74 -3.05
N LEU A 45 3.48 3.08 -3.07
CA LEU A 45 2.77 3.59 -1.91
C LEU A 45 1.85 2.50 -1.36
N GLU A 46 2.00 2.18 -0.07
CA GLU A 46 1.03 1.36 0.66
C GLU A 46 0.18 2.25 1.54
N VAL A 47 -1.12 2.32 1.25
CA VAL A 47 -2.11 3.09 2.00
C VAL A 47 -2.74 2.18 3.06
N GLY A 48 -2.75 2.63 4.31
CA GLY A 48 -3.20 1.82 5.43
C GLY A 48 -2.17 0.75 5.80
N VAL A 49 -0.91 1.14 5.90
CA VAL A 49 0.21 0.23 6.17
C VAL A 49 0.11 -0.49 7.52
N GLY A 50 -0.59 0.10 8.47
CA GLY A 50 -0.81 -0.45 9.81
C GLY A 50 0.51 -0.73 10.52
N THR A 51 0.66 -1.94 11.05
CA THR A 51 1.87 -2.38 11.77
C THR A 51 2.99 -2.85 10.83
N GLY A 52 2.80 -2.74 9.52
CA GLY A 52 3.84 -3.03 8.54
C GLY A 52 4.01 -4.51 8.17
N LEU A 53 2.97 -5.32 8.32
CA LEU A 53 3.03 -6.77 8.02
C LEU A 53 3.32 -7.07 6.54
N SER A 54 3.00 -6.15 5.63
CA SER A 54 3.27 -6.28 4.20
C SER A 54 4.72 -5.97 3.84
N LEU A 55 5.38 -5.12 4.62
CA LEU A 55 6.67 -4.52 4.28
C LEU A 55 7.77 -5.54 3.97
N PRO A 56 7.88 -6.69 4.67
CA PRO A 56 8.91 -7.69 4.36
C PRO A 56 8.75 -8.38 3.00
N TYR A 57 7.56 -8.33 2.40
CA TYR A 57 7.25 -9.03 1.15
C TYR A 57 7.58 -8.25 -0.11
N PHE A 58 7.82 -6.93 0.01
CA PHE A 58 8.25 -6.12 -1.13
C PHE A 58 9.66 -6.46 -1.57
N ARG A 59 9.92 -6.27 -2.88
CA ARG A 59 11.25 -6.45 -3.45
C ARG A 59 12.24 -5.47 -2.80
N ARG A 60 13.44 -5.94 -2.58
CA ARG A 60 14.51 -5.13 -1.95
C ARG A 60 15.03 -4.03 -2.86
N ASP A 61 14.79 -4.12 -4.16
CA ASP A 61 15.14 -3.12 -5.17
C ASP A 61 14.07 -2.05 -5.36
N SER A 62 12.98 -2.09 -4.60
CA SER A 62 11.90 -1.11 -4.62
C SER A 62 12.11 -0.01 -3.59
N GLN A 63 11.33 1.07 -3.74
CA GLN A 63 11.20 2.14 -2.75
C GLN A 63 9.75 2.15 -2.27
N VAL A 64 9.51 1.75 -1.03
CA VAL A 64 8.18 1.63 -0.45
C VAL A 64 7.94 2.75 0.54
N THR A 65 6.87 3.49 0.34
CA THR A 65 6.36 4.48 1.28
C THR A 65 5.05 3.98 1.85
N GLY A 66 4.91 3.97 3.16
CA GLY A 66 3.69 3.58 3.84
C GLY A 66 3.04 4.76 4.55
N ILE A 67 1.71 4.82 4.50
CA ILE A 67 0.93 5.80 5.25
C ILE A 67 -0.16 5.13 6.07
N ASP A 68 -0.50 5.74 7.20
CA ASP A 68 -1.61 5.35 8.04
C ASP A 68 -2.10 6.56 8.84
N VAL A 69 -3.35 6.55 9.26
CA VAL A 69 -3.89 7.60 10.14
C VAL A 69 -3.54 7.38 11.60
N SER A 70 -3.09 6.18 11.96
CA SER A 70 -2.75 5.80 13.33
C SER A 70 -1.25 5.94 13.58
N ALA A 71 -0.87 6.92 14.37
CA ALA A 71 0.52 7.11 14.84
C ALA A 71 1.04 5.89 15.61
N GLU A 72 0.17 5.24 16.38
CA GLU A 72 0.52 4.03 17.13
C GLU A 72 0.87 2.85 16.22
N MET A 73 0.08 2.65 15.16
CA MET A 73 0.36 1.60 14.18
C MET A 73 1.66 1.85 13.44
N LEU A 74 1.90 3.11 13.05
CA LEU A 74 3.13 3.51 12.36
C LEU A 74 4.38 3.30 13.21
N GLU A 75 4.29 3.52 14.51
CA GLU A 75 5.40 3.26 15.43
C GLU A 75 5.76 1.77 15.45
N LYS A 76 4.78 0.90 15.45
CA LYS A 76 4.99 -0.55 15.34
C LYS A 76 5.59 -0.92 13.98
N ALA A 77 5.15 -0.27 12.89
CA ALA A 77 5.72 -0.46 11.56
C ALA A 77 7.19 -0.01 11.51
N ARG A 78 7.53 1.12 12.13
CA ARG A 78 8.92 1.57 12.23
C ARG A 78 9.80 0.61 13.02
N SER A 79 9.30 0.09 14.14
CA SER A 79 10.01 -0.91 14.93
C SER A 79 10.26 -2.19 14.13
N ARG A 80 9.27 -2.65 13.37
CA ARG A 80 9.41 -3.82 12.49
C ARG A 80 10.45 -3.58 11.40
N THR A 81 10.40 -2.42 10.76
CA THR A 81 11.34 -2.01 9.71
C THR A 81 12.78 -2.02 10.22
N ALA A 82 13.01 -1.45 11.40
CA ALA A 82 14.33 -1.41 12.03
C ALA A 82 14.80 -2.81 12.41
N ARG A 83 13.95 -3.59 13.07
CA ARG A 83 14.28 -4.93 13.56
C ARG A 83 14.62 -5.89 12.42
N LEU A 84 13.90 -5.82 11.31
CA LEU A 84 14.08 -6.72 10.16
C LEU A 84 15.05 -6.15 9.12
N GLY A 85 15.57 -4.95 9.30
CA GLY A 85 16.52 -4.33 8.37
C GLY A 85 15.91 -4.09 6.98
N LEU A 86 14.68 -3.56 6.93
CA LEU A 86 13.95 -3.36 5.68
C LEU A 86 14.37 -2.06 4.99
N ALA A 87 15.55 -2.07 4.38
CA ALA A 87 16.16 -0.88 3.75
C ALA A 87 15.37 -0.33 2.56
N HIS A 88 14.47 -1.13 1.97
CA HIS A 88 13.60 -0.70 0.88
C HIS A 88 12.42 0.19 1.33
N VAL A 89 12.17 0.29 2.63
CA VAL A 89 11.16 1.20 3.19
C VAL A 89 11.75 2.61 3.23
N ALA A 90 11.29 3.47 2.31
CA ALA A 90 11.79 4.83 2.16
C ALA A 90 11.19 5.78 3.21
N GLY A 91 9.98 5.54 3.68
CA GLY A 91 9.34 6.35 4.70
C GLY A 91 8.02 5.77 5.17
N LEU A 92 7.62 6.17 6.39
CA LEU A 92 6.34 5.84 7.02
C LEU A 92 5.77 7.13 7.60
N HIS A 93 4.59 7.54 7.14
CA HIS A 93 4.01 8.85 7.46
C HIS A 93 2.58 8.74 7.96
N GLU A 94 2.27 9.53 8.99
CA GLU A 94 0.88 9.74 9.40
C GLU A 94 0.20 10.65 8.39
N MET A 95 -0.85 10.14 7.74
CA MET A 95 -1.48 10.85 6.62
C MET A 95 -2.90 10.33 6.38
N ASP A 96 -3.78 11.23 5.95
CA ASP A 96 -5.13 10.89 5.52
C ASP A 96 -5.11 10.43 4.04
N ALA A 97 -5.68 9.28 3.78
CA ALA A 97 -5.76 8.70 2.44
C ALA A 97 -6.61 9.53 1.47
N GLU A 98 -7.50 10.38 1.99
CA GLU A 98 -8.33 11.28 1.18
C GLU A 98 -7.64 12.61 0.87
N ASN A 99 -6.45 12.85 1.42
CA ASN A 99 -5.70 14.09 1.23
C ASN A 99 -4.20 13.81 1.31
N LEU A 100 -3.67 13.26 0.22
CA LEU A 100 -2.27 12.82 0.16
C LEU A 100 -1.32 14.00 -0.08
N ASP A 101 -0.32 14.10 0.77
CA ASP A 101 0.75 15.10 0.66
C ASP A 101 1.90 14.58 -0.22
N PHE A 102 1.57 14.19 -1.43
CA PHE A 102 2.51 13.77 -2.47
C PHE A 102 2.17 14.49 -3.78
N ALA A 103 3.19 14.74 -4.58
CA ALA A 103 3.03 15.29 -5.91
C ALA A 103 2.29 14.28 -6.84
N ASP A 104 1.70 14.78 -7.91
CA ASP A 104 1.15 13.96 -8.97
C ASP A 104 2.21 12.98 -9.50
N ASN A 105 1.79 11.77 -9.84
CA ASN A 105 2.66 10.77 -10.45
C ASN A 105 3.94 10.45 -9.63
N SER A 106 3.82 10.42 -8.31
CA SER A 106 4.95 10.11 -7.41
C SER A 106 5.27 8.62 -7.31
N PHE A 107 4.31 7.76 -7.67
CA PHE A 107 4.43 6.32 -7.49
C PHE A 107 4.13 5.55 -8.77
N ASP A 108 4.74 4.38 -8.89
CA ASP A 108 4.53 3.45 -10.00
C ASP A 108 3.41 2.45 -9.71
N ALA A 109 3.14 2.22 -8.43
CA ALA A 109 2.03 1.39 -7.96
C ALA A 109 1.53 1.88 -6.61
N VAL A 110 0.24 1.68 -6.35
CA VAL A 110 -0.40 1.97 -5.07
C VAL A 110 -1.12 0.72 -4.58
N LEU A 111 -0.87 0.37 -3.33
CA LEU A 111 -1.47 -0.78 -2.66
C LEU A 111 -2.32 -0.30 -1.49
N ALA A 112 -3.60 -0.69 -1.46
CA ALA A 112 -4.52 -0.36 -0.37
C ALA A 112 -5.36 -1.59 -0.02
N LEU A 113 -5.02 -2.28 1.07
CA LEU A 113 -5.58 -3.58 1.40
C LEU A 113 -6.82 -3.51 2.29
N TYR A 114 -6.89 -2.55 3.22
CA TYR A 114 -7.96 -2.49 4.22
C TYR A 114 -8.72 -1.16 4.26
N VAL A 115 -8.26 -0.15 3.53
CA VAL A 115 -8.67 1.24 3.71
C VAL A 115 -10.01 1.54 3.05
N ALA A 116 -10.33 0.89 1.94
CA ALA A 116 -11.51 1.20 1.14
C ALA A 116 -12.84 1.02 1.91
N SER A 117 -12.88 0.15 2.92
CA SER A 117 -14.07 -0.10 3.73
C SER A 117 -14.26 0.88 4.89
N VAL A 118 -13.23 1.69 5.21
CA VAL A 118 -13.24 2.58 6.38
C VAL A 118 -13.06 4.06 6.05
N VAL A 119 -12.80 4.41 4.79
CA VAL A 119 -12.69 5.81 4.37
C VAL A 119 -14.08 6.44 4.24
N PRO A 120 -14.29 7.66 4.80
CA PRO A 120 -15.58 8.34 4.72
C PRO A 120 -16.01 8.70 3.30
N ASN A 121 -15.07 9.03 2.43
CA ASN A 121 -15.34 9.41 1.05
C ASN A 121 -14.53 8.56 0.06
N PRO A 122 -15.06 7.40 -0.38
CA PRO A 122 -14.35 6.50 -1.30
C PRO A 122 -14.01 7.12 -2.65
N ALA A 123 -14.83 8.05 -3.15
CA ALA A 123 -14.57 8.74 -4.43
C ALA A 123 -13.34 9.63 -4.34
N ARG A 124 -13.19 10.37 -3.25
CA ARG A 124 -12.04 11.23 -3.01
C ARG A 124 -10.77 10.40 -2.79
N PHE A 125 -10.87 9.33 -2.04
CA PHE A 125 -9.80 8.36 -1.86
C PHE A 125 -9.31 7.82 -3.21
N ALA A 126 -10.21 7.35 -4.07
CA ALA A 126 -9.87 6.85 -5.40
C ALA A 126 -9.22 7.92 -6.29
N ALA A 127 -9.72 9.17 -6.24
CA ALA A 127 -9.16 10.30 -6.98
C ALA A 127 -7.72 10.60 -6.55
N GLU A 128 -7.43 10.60 -5.25
CA GLU A 128 -6.09 10.81 -4.72
C GLU A 128 -5.13 9.69 -5.12
N MET A 129 -5.57 8.45 -5.08
CA MET A 129 -4.78 7.29 -5.53
C MET A 129 -4.40 7.42 -7.01
N ARG A 130 -5.34 7.83 -7.86
CA ARG A 130 -5.08 8.10 -9.28
C ARG A 130 -4.11 9.24 -9.49
N ARG A 131 -4.27 10.30 -8.70
CA ARG A 131 -3.44 11.50 -8.86
C ARG A 131 -1.97 11.18 -8.59
N VAL A 132 -1.67 10.44 -7.55
CA VAL A 132 -0.28 10.14 -7.13
C VAL A 132 0.33 8.96 -7.89
N CYS A 133 -0.46 8.14 -8.50
CA CYS A 133 -0.06 7.00 -9.32
C CYS A 133 -0.11 7.39 -10.81
#